data_b5512a747ded2ac394f8f1f34b367b34
#
_entry.id   b5512a747ded2ac394f8f1f34b367b34
#
_cell.length_a   1.000
_cell.length_b   1.000
_cell.length_c   1.000
_cell.angle_alpha   90.00
_cell.angle_beta   90.00
_cell.angle_gamma   90.00
#
_symmetry.space_group_name_H-M   'P 1'
#
loop_
_entity.id
_entity.type
_entity.pdbx_description
1 polymer ?
#
loop_
_entity_poly.entity_id
_entity_poly.type
_entity_poly.pdbx_seq_one_letter_code
_entity_poly.pdbx_strand_id
1 'polypeptide(L)'
;MEQKMVKNVNNTEKIFAQRMEKHQDELRWLYMELYGNDAMYAELCEQMHDYYLKRSTELKKRDIKKEKNPDWFKEKEMLGMMLYIDNFAGNLKGVEKKLAYLKECNVNCLH
;
A
#
# COMPACT_ATOMS: atom_id res chain seq x y z
N MET A 1 -2.34 -26.57 -13.61
CA MET A 1 -2.57 -25.12 -13.53
C MET A 1 -3.45 -24.72 -12.35
N GLU A 2 -4.60 -25.33 -12.16
CA GLU A 2 -5.51 -24.99 -11.04
C GLU A 2 -4.90 -25.16 -9.64
N GLN A 3 -4.16 -26.24 -9.38
CA GLN A 3 -3.51 -26.46 -8.08
C GLN A 3 -2.42 -25.44 -7.74
N LYS A 4 -1.74 -24.84 -8.74
CA LYS A 4 -0.76 -23.76 -8.52
C LYS A 4 -1.43 -22.42 -8.22
N MET A 5 -2.59 -22.15 -8.82
CA MET A 5 -3.38 -20.95 -8.55
C MET A 5 -3.99 -20.99 -7.15
N VAL A 6 -4.57 -22.11 -6.73
CA VAL A 6 -5.16 -22.30 -5.40
C VAL A 6 -4.08 -22.16 -4.31
N LYS A 7 -2.89 -22.71 -4.49
CA LYS A 7 -1.78 -22.54 -3.54
C LYS A 7 -1.30 -21.08 -3.44
N ASN A 8 -1.30 -20.33 -4.55
CA ASN A 8 -0.92 -18.91 -4.54
C ASN A 8 -1.96 -18.01 -3.85
N VAL A 9 -3.24 -18.27 -4.04
CA VAL A 9 -4.34 -17.53 -3.38
C VAL A 9 -4.27 -17.76 -1.87
N ASN A 10 -4.15 -19.00 -1.42
CA ASN A 10 -4.04 -19.33 -0.01
C ASN A 10 -2.81 -18.69 0.66
N ASN A 11 -1.68 -18.60 -0.04
CA ASN A 11 -0.48 -17.95 0.49
C ASN A 11 -0.63 -16.43 0.58
N THR A 12 -1.29 -15.81 -0.39
CA THR A 12 -1.58 -14.37 -0.41
C THR A 12 -2.48 -13.96 0.75
N GLU A 13 -3.58 -14.68 0.96
CA GLU A 13 -4.50 -14.47 2.08
C GLU A 13 -3.79 -14.62 3.43
N LYS A 14 -2.96 -15.64 3.57
CA LYS A 14 -2.19 -15.90 4.78
C LYS A 14 -1.23 -14.77 5.13
N ILE A 15 -0.52 -14.22 4.14
CA ILE A 15 0.41 -13.10 4.34
C ILE A 15 -0.34 -11.86 4.82
N PHE A 16 -1.49 -11.53 4.20
CA PHE A 16 -2.32 -10.41 4.63
C PHE A 16 -2.82 -10.59 6.06
N ALA A 17 -3.34 -11.77 6.40
CA ALA A 17 -3.82 -12.08 7.73
C ALA A 17 -2.70 -11.93 8.79
N GLN A 18 -1.50 -12.41 8.52
CA GLN A 18 -0.34 -12.26 9.41
C GLN A 18 0.05 -10.79 9.63
N ARG A 19 0.01 -9.97 8.59
CA ARG A 19 0.27 -8.52 8.72
C ARG A 19 -0.79 -7.84 9.54
N MET A 20 -2.06 -8.15 9.30
CA MET A 20 -3.16 -7.60 10.10
C MET A 20 -3.06 -8.03 11.56
N GLU A 21 -2.82 -9.30 11.85
CA GLU A 21 -2.63 -9.80 13.22
C GLU A 21 -1.52 -9.03 13.96
N LYS A 22 -0.43 -8.75 13.28
CA LYS A 22 0.71 -8.03 13.86
C LYS A 22 0.42 -6.56 14.16
N HIS A 23 -0.39 -5.89 13.35
CA HIS A 23 -0.52 -4.43 13.37
C HIS A 23 -1.93 -3.92 13.70
N GLN A 24 -2.94 -4.78 13.76
CA GLN A 24 -4.34 -4.37 13.91
C GLN A 24 -4.62 -3.60 15.20
N ASP A 25 -3.99 -3.97 16.31
CA ASP A 25 -4.24 -3.32 17.59
C ASP A 25 -3.78 -1.87 17.59
N GLU A 26 -2.59 -1.60 17.07
CA GLU A 26 -2.06 -0.25 16.91
C GLU A 26 -2.85 0.55 15.88
N LEU A 27 -3.17 -0.04 14.75
CA LEU A 27 -3.98 0.61 13.70
C LEU A 27 -5.37 0.98 14.24
N ARG A 28 -6.03 0.06 14.94
CA ARG A 28 -7.34 0.31 15.53
C ARG A 28 -7.28 1.41 16.58
N TRP A 29 -6.29 1.37 17.45
CA TRP A 29 -6.11 2.40 18.47
C TRP A 29 -5.93 3.78 17.83
N LEU A 30 -5.04 3.94 16.87
CA LEU A 30 -4.81 5.20 16.16
C LEU A 30 -6.07 5.68 15.44
N TYR A 31 -6.78 4.77 14.77
CA TYR A 31 -8.00 5.11 14.04
C TYR A 31 -9.11 5.59 14.99
N MET A 32 -9.27 4.92 16.12
CA MET A 32 -10.27 5.28 17.13
C MET A 32 -9.96 6.61 17.82
N GLU A 33 -8.68 6.92 18.08
CA GLU A 33 -8.24 8.21 18.61
C GLU A 33 -8.59 9.37 17.65
N LEU A 34 -8.45 9.15 16.34
CA LEU A 34 -8.73 10.18 15.34
C LEU A 34 -10.20 10.31 14.98
N TYR A 35 -10.91 9.22 14.83
CA TYR A 35 -12.25 9.19 14.22
C TYR A 35 -13.34 8.62 15.13
N GLY A 36 -13.00 7.81 16.11
CA GLY A 36 -13.95 7.25 17.09
C GLY A 36 -15.11 6.47 16.50
N ASN A 37 -14.92 5.77 15.37
CA ASN A 37 -16.00 5.11 14.64
C ASN A 37 -15.61 3.68 14.22
N ASP A 38 -16.16 2.69 14.91
CA ASP A 38 -15.90 1.25 14.67
C ASP A 38 -16.40 0.78 13.29
N ALA A 39 -17.54 1.28 12.82
CA ALA A 39 -18.07 0.89 11.52
C ALA A 39 -17.17 1.35 10.37
N MET A 40 -16.68 2.58 10.43
CA MET A 40 -15.71 3.09 9.46
C MET A 40 -14.35 2.37 9.54
N TYR A 41 -13.94 1.97 10.74
CA TYR A 41 -12.72 1.16 10.90
C TYR A 41 -12.85 -0.20 10.22
N ALA A 42 -14.01 -0.87 10.38
CA ALA A 42 -14.28 -2.13 9.71
C ALA A 42 -14.25 -1.97 8.18
N GLU A 43 -14.87 -0.92 7.66
CA GLU A 43 -14.83 -0.59 6.23
C GLU A 43 -13.38 -0.35 5.73
N LEU A 44 -12.56 0.36 6.50
CA LEU A 44 -11.14 0.54 6.18
C LEU A 44 -10.42 -0.81 6.05
N CYS A 45 -10.64 -1.72 6.98
CA CYS A 45 -10.04 -3.06 6.95
C CYS A 45 -10.46 -3.87 5.71
N GLU A 46 -11.74 -3.81 5.34
CA GLU A 46 -12.26 -4.44 4.12
C GLU A 46 -11.60 -3.85 2.86
N GLN A 47 -11.52 -2.53 2.77
CA GLN A 47 -10.85 -1.85 1.66
C GLN A 47 -9.37 -2.23 1.56
N MET A 48 -8.65 -2.28 2.67
CA MET A 48 -7.25 -2.72 2.70
C MET A 48 -7.09 -4.13 2.16
N HIS A 49 -7.97 -5.05 2.54
CA HIS A 49 -7.99 -6.43 2.03
C HIS A 49 -8.24 -6.47 0.52
N ASP A 50 -9.26 -5.78 0.04
CA ASP A 50 -9.62 -5.73 -1.37
C ASP A 50 -8.49 -5.17 -2.23
N TYR A 51 -7.86 -4.07 -1.83
CA TYR A 51 -6.72 -3.50 -2.53
C TYR A 51 -5.50 -4.42 -2.50
N TYR A 52 -5.28 -5.13 -1.40
CA TYR A 52 -4.21 -6.11 -1.34
C TYR A 52 -4.44 -7.27 -2.33
N LEU A 53 -5.67 -7.76 -2.48
CA LEU A 53 -6.00 -8.79 -3.46
C LEU A 53 -5.76 -8.31 -4.90
N LYS A 54 -6.10 -7.06 -5.20
CA LYS A 54 -5.89 -6.41 -6.51
C LYS A 54 -4.43 -6.08 -6.80
N ARG A 55 -3.58 -6.03 -5.78
CA ARG A 55 -2.16 -5.70 -5.93
C ARG A 55 -1.46 -6.75 -6.79
N SER A 56 -0.64 -6.32 -7.76
CA SER A 56 0.04 -7.25 -8.68
C SER A 56 0.97 -8.21 -7.96
N THR A 57 1.17 -9.38 -8.53
CA THR A 57 2.07 -10.41 -7.99
C THR A 57 3.51 -9.89 -7.87
N GLU A 58 3.95 -9.06 -8.81
CA GLU A 58 5.27 -8.43 -8.79
C GLU A 58 5.44 -7.51 -7.58
N LEU A 59 4.45 -6.66 -7.33
CA LEU A 59 4.46 -5.75 -6.17
C LEU A 59 4.39 -6.52 -4.85
N LYS A 60 3.60 -7.59 -4.77
CA LYS A 60 3.54 -8.46 -3.59
C LYS A 60 4.90 -9.10 -3.28
N LYS A 61 5.65 -9.53 -4.30
CA LYS A 61 7.02 -10.05 -4.13
C LYS A 61 7.99 -8.97 -3.64
N ARG A 62 7.87 -7.75 -4.16
CA ARG A 62 8.67 -6.60 -3.70
C ARG A 62 8.37 -6.26 -2.23
N ASP A 63 7.10 -6.31 -1.83
CA ASP A 63 6.71 -6.07 -0.44
C ASP A 63 7.39 -7.06 0.52
N ILE A 64 7.39 -8.36 0.18
CA ILE A 64 8.06 -9.40 0.98
C ILE A 64 9.57 -9.11 1.10
N LYS A 65 10.21 -8.69 0.00
CA LYS A 65 11.63 -8.32 0.00
C LYS A 65 11.90 -7.11 0.90
N LYS A 66 11.05 -6.09 0.82
CA LYS A 66 11.17 -4.88 1.64
C LYS A 66 10.94 -5.14 3.13
N GLU A 67 10.01 -6.01 3.49
CA GLU A 67 9.81 -6.40 4.90
C GLU A 67 11.05 -7.03 5.54
N LYS A 68 11.87 -7.69 4.75
CA LYS A 68 13.15 -8.29 5.22
C LYS A 68 14.28 -7.29 5.36
N ASN A 69 14.14 -6.10 4.77
CA ASN A 69 15.12 -5.03 4.80
C ASN A 69 14.47 -3.75 5.36
N PRO A 70 14.57 -3.48 6.66
CA PRO A 70 13.97 -2.28 7.27
C PRO A 70 14.51 -0.97 6.72
N ASP A 71 15.68 -0.98 6.10
CA ASP A 71 16.33 0.19 5.48
C ASP A 71 16.07 0.30 3.96
N TRP A 72 15.05 -0.35 3.44
CA TRP A 72 14.71 -0.35 2.00
C TRP A 72 14.59 1.05 1.39
N PHE A 73 14.16 2.04 2.17
CA PHE A 73 14.01 3.43 1.75
C PHE A 73 15.34 4.17 1.54
N LYS A 74 16.46 3.60 1.98
CA LYS A 74 17.81 4.13 1.76
C LYS A 74 18.45 3.58 0.48
N GLU A 75 17.78 2.73 -0.26
CA GLU A 75 18.28 2.16 -1.52
C GLU A 75 18.37 3.24 -2.60
N LYS A 76 19.29 3.04 -3.56
CA LYS A 76 19.58 4.01 -4.64
C LYS A 76 18.37 4.31 -5.54
N GLU A 77 17.47 3.38 -5.67
CA GLU A 77 16.26 3.50 -6.49
C GLU A 77 15.18 4.35 -5.83
N MET A 78 15.35 4.70 -4.56
CA MET A 78 14.39 5.53 -3.84
C MET A 78 14.56 7.00 -4.22
N LEU A 79 13.60 7.53 -4.97
CA LEU A 79 13.52 8.94 -5.33
C LEU A 79 12.20 9.54 -4.84
N GLY A 80 12.28 10.38 -3.83
CA GLY A 80 11.16 11.14 -3.31
C GLY A 80 10.99 12.50 -3.98
N MET A 81 9.74 12.93 -4.11
CA MET A 81 9.40 14.26 -4.60
C MET A 81 8.35 14.88 -3.66
N MET A 82 8.60 16.10 -3.21
CA MET A 82 7.61 16.92 -2.52
C MET A 82 6.85 17.76 -3.55
N LEU A 83 5.54 17.79 -3.44
CA LEU A 83 4.69 18.63 -4.28
C LEU A 83 3.51 19.20 -3.51
N TYR A 84 3.02 20.35 -3.93
CA TYR A 84 1.74 20.91 -3.50
C TYR A 84 0.69 20.59 -4.56
N ILE A 85 -0.36 19.90 -4.16
CA ILE A 85 -1.39 19.36 -5.08
C ILE A 85 -2.02 20.44 -5.95
N ASP A 86 -2.39 21.56 -5.37
CA ASP A 86 -3.03 22.69 -6.04
C ASP A 86 -2.12 23.33 -7.11
N ASN A 87 -0.85 23.56 -6.79
CA ASN A 87 0.11 24.14 -7.72
C ASN A 87 0.56 23.17 -8.82
N PHE A 88 0.73 21.90 -8.47
CA PHE A 88 1.24 20.89 -9.39
C PHE A 88 0.17 20.35 -10.35
N ALA A 89 -1.04 20.14 -9.86
CA ALA A 89 -2.07 19.40 -10.59
C ALA A 89 -3.52 19.87 -10.32
N GLY A 90 -3.72 20.89 -9.49
CA GLY A 90 -5.01 21.44 -9.14
C GLY A 90 -5.76 20.63 -8.07
N ASN A 91 -5.83 19.32 -8.19
CA ASN A 91 -6.49 18.42 -7.24
C ASN A 91 -5.89 16.99 -7.33
N LEU A 92 -6.38 16.07 -6.49
CA LEU A 92 -5.91 14.67 -6.47
C LEU A 92 -6.12 13.94 -7.81
N LYS A 93 -7.24 14.20 -8.52
CA LYS A 93 -7.45 13.65 -9.86
C LYS A 93 -6.43 14.17 -10.88
N GLY A 94 -6.00 15.42 -10.72
CA GLY A 94 -4.93 15.99 -11.51
C GLY A 94 -3.58 15.31 -11.23
N VAL A 95 -3.27 15.00 -9.99
CA VAL A 95 -2.08 14.22 -9.61
C VAL A 95 -2.12 12.83 -10.24
N GLU A 96 -3.26 12.14 -10.17
CA GLU A 96 -3.45 10.83 -10.81
C GLU A 96 -3.11 10.86 -12.31
N LYS A 97 -3.55 11.89 -13.02
CA LYS A 97 -3.24 12.08 -14.46
C LYS A 97 -1.75 12.28 -14.74
N LYS A 98 -0.98 12.74 -13.76
CA LYS A 98 0.47 12.98 -13.87
C LYS A 98 1.33 11.81 -13.41
N LEU A 99 0.76 10.71 -12.95
CA LEU A 99 1.52 9.55 -12.47
C LEU A 99 2.42 8.94 -13.55
N ALA A 100 1.98 8.91 -14.80
CA ALA A 100 2.81 8.44 -15.92
C ALA A 100 4.08 9.28 -16.08
N TYR A 101 3.96 10.61 -16.04
CA TYR A 101 5.09 11.55 -16.08
C TYR A 101 6.04 11.34 -14.89
N LEU A 102 5.51 11.24 -13.67
CA LEU A 102 6.30 11.00 -12.47
C LEU A 102 7.05 9.67 -12.55
N LYS A 103 6.42 8.65 -13.11
CA LYS A 103 7.05 7.33 -13.34
C LYS A 103 8.21 7.43 -14.35
N GLU A 104 8.05 8.20 -15.43
CA GLU A 104 9.14 8.47 -16.39
C GLU A 104 10.33 9.17 -15.73
N CYS A 105 10.07 10.03 -14.74
CA CYS A 105 11.10 10.69 -13.93
C CYS A 105 11.72 9.78 -12.85
N ASN A 106 11.32 8.50 -12.78
CA ASN A 106 11.73 7.54 -11.76
C ASN A 106 11.37 7.95 -10.31
N VAL A 107 10.37 8.80 -10.15
CA VAL A 107 9.83 9.15 -8.83
C VAL A 107 9.01 7.97 -8.30
N ASN A 108 9.28 7.53 -7.08
CA ASN A 108 8.61 6.40 -6.45
C ASN A 108 8.05 6.70 -5.06
N CYS A 109 8.19 7.93 -4.59
CA CYS A 109 7.58 8.42 -3.37
C CYS A 109 7.13 9.87 -3.56
N LEU A 110 5.86 10.15 -3.27
CA LEU A 110 5.30 11.50 -3.28
C LEU A 110 4.97 11.94 -1.84
N HIS A 111 5.32 13.18 -1.53
CA HIS A 111 5.02 13.82 -0.23
C HIS A 111 4.28 15.14 -0.44
#